data_bdd29f2aee5baa5cb637dcf340b5b411
#
_entry.id   bdd29f2aee5baa5cb637dcf340b5b411
#
_cell.length_a   1.000
_cell.length_b   1.000
_cell.length_c   1.000
_cell.angle_alpha   90.00
_cell.angle_beta   90.00
_cell.angle_gamma   90.00
#
_symmetry.space_group_name_H-M   'P 1'
#
loop_
_entity.id
_entity.type
_entity.pdbx_description
1 polymer ?
#
loop_
_entity_poly.entity_id
_entity_poly.type
_entity_poly.pdbx_seq_one_letter_code
_entity_poly.pdbx_strand_id
1 'polypeptide(L)'
;IVVAADDGIMPQTEEAISHAKAAEVPIIVALNKIDLPGITEERLNTVLGQLPAHELTPSEWGGDVEVVRTSAITGEGMDTLRSTILGIAELHEYTANPSRAATGVCLEAHQETGRGVIAKVIVKNGTIRVGDVVVCGASHGKIKAMYNPLDGELITEAGPSAPVNITGLDLTPGAGDVFHVLENISDAREIADRREETTRASSLSGNTIRVSFEDFQSQLEEGRLGINEVTTINLIIRTDVRGSIEAIRKELEKLAHDEVQIKILQASVGGITAADVVLADASQAV
;
A
#
# COMPACT_ATOMS: atom_id res chain seq x y z
N ILE A 1 9.09 12.52 -5.24
CA ILE A 1 9.18 11.52 -6.32
C ILE A 1 10.60 11.54 -6.85
N VAL A 2 11.24 10.37 -6.99
CA VAL A 2 12.61 10.26 -7.52
C VAL A 2 12.53 9.81 -8.97
N VAL A 3 13.17 10.57 -9.86
CA VAL A 3 13.28 10.26 -11.29
C VAL A 3 14.76 10.11 -11.64
N ALA A 4 15.15 9.02 -12.26
CA ALA A 4 16.51 8.81 -12.66
C ALA A 4 16.82 9.55 -13.98
N ALA A 5 17.95 10.27 -14.04
CA ALA A 5 18.34 11.07 -15.19
C ALA A 5 18.66 10.21 -16.44
N ASP A 6 19.09 8.96 -16.22
CA ASP A 6 19.38 7.99 -17.29
C ASP A 6 18.09 7.35 -17.85
N ASP A 7 17.13 7.03 -17.00
CA ASP A 7 15.89 6.33 -17.39
C ASP A 7 14.75 7.29 -17.79
N GLY A 8 14.58 8.39 -17.05
CA GLY A 8 13.45 9.30 -17.17
C GLY A 8 12.21 8.80 -16.42
N ILE A 9 11.03 9.19 -16.89
CA ILE A 9 9.76 8.77 -16.29
C ILE A 9 9.42 7.35 -16.73
N MET A 10 9.36 6.43 -15.76
CA MET A 10 9.03 5.02 -15.95
C MET A 10 7.61 4.74 -15.46
N PRO A 11 6.95 3.63 -15.84
CA PRO A 11 5.57 3.32 -15.42
C PRO A 11 5.34 3.38 -13.91
N GLN A 12 6.32 2.97 -13.10
CA GLN A 12 6.24 3.09 -11.63
C GLN A 12 6.25 4.55 -11.16
N THR A 13 6.96 5.42 -11.90
CA THR A 13 6.96 6.87 -11.62
C THR A 13 5.61 7.48 -11.96
N GLU A 14 5.00 7.09 -13.08
CA GLU A 14 3.64 7.51 -13.47
C GLU A 14 2.59 7.10 -12.42
N GLU A 15 2.68 5.87 -11.92
CA GLU A 15 1.81 5.39 -10.84
C GLU A 15 1.99 6.23 -9.57
N ALA A 16 3.23 6.51 -9.16
CA ALA A 16 3.53 7.35 -8.00
C ALA A 16 2.99 8.79 -8.17
N ILE A 17 3.13 9.38 -9.36
CA ILE A 17 2.56 10.71 -9.69
C ILE A 17 1.04 10.68 -9.57
N SER A 18 0.40 9.67 -10.15
CA SER A 18 -1.05 9.50 -10.13
C SER A 18 -1.60 9.39 -8.70
N HIS A 19 -0.94 8.58 -7.85
CA HIS A 19 -1.31 8.45 -6.44
C HIS A 19 -1.10 9.75 -5.65
N ALA A 20 0.01 10.46 -5.86
CA ALA A 20 0.29 11.71 -5.16
C ALA A 20 -0.74 12.80 -5.53
N LYS A 21 -1.13 12.88 -6.80
CA LYS A 21 -2.18 13.80 -7.28
C LYS A 21 -3.55 13.41 -6.71
N ALA A 22 -3.91 12.15 -6.74
CA ALA A 22 -5.18 11.68 -6.17
C ALA A 22 -5.28 11.96 -4.66
N ALA A 23 -4.14 12.02 -3.96
CA ALA A 23 -4.05 12.39 -2.55
C ALA A 23 -3.94 13.91 -2.32
N GLU A 24 -3.87 14.72 -3.38
CA GLU A 24 -3.74 16.18 -3.32
C GLU A 24 -2.56 16.65 -2.43
N VAL A 25 -1.45 15.92 -2.47
CA VAL A 25 -0.25 16.24 -1.69
C VAL A 25 0.76 17.03 -2.53
N PRO A 26 1.54 17.95 -1.92
CA PRO A 26 2.63 18.64 -2.62
C PRO A 26 3.65 17.66 -3.17
N ILE A 27 4.10 17.90 -4.40
CA ILE A 27 5.05 17.02 -5.08
C ILE A 27 6.38 17.77 -5.28
N ILE A 28 7.48 17.12 -4.91
CA ILE A 28 8.85 17.51 -5.27
C ILE A 28 9.41 16.40 -6.15
N VAL A 29 10.10 16.79 -7.21
CA VAL A 29 10.82 15.85 -8.07
C VAL A 29 12.31 15.93 -7.75
N ALA A 30 12.91 14.81 -7.33
CA ALA A 30 14.35 14.65 -7.21
C ALA A 30 14.88 13.99 -8.49
N LEU A 31 15.53 14.75 -9.36
CA LEU A 31 16.20 14.23 -10.55
C LEU A 31 17.55 13.66 -10.15
N ASN A 32 17.59 12.34 -9.97
CA ASN A 32 18.71 11.62 -9.38
C ASN A 32 19.65 11.02 -10.42
N LYS A 33 20.80 10.56 -9.99
CA LYS A 33 21.88 9.98 -10.80
C LYS A 33 22.54 10.99 -11.77
N ILE A 34 22.62 12.27 -11.40
CA ILE A 34 23.26 13.29 -12.23
C ILE A 34 24.79 13.08 -12.37
N ASP A 35 25.38 12.25 -11.52
CA ASP A 35 26.80 11.89 -11.48
C ASP A 35 27.20 10.84 -12.52
N LEU A 36 26.24 10.20 -13.20
CA LEU A 36 26.57 9.16 -14.17
C LEU A 36 27.29 9.71 -15.40
N PRO A 37 28.34 9.02 -15.85
CA PRO A 37 29.04 9.41 -17.07
C PRO A 37 28.08 9.34 -18.28
N GLY A 38 27.98 10.45 -19.00
CA GLY A 38 27.08 10.57 -20.15
C GLY A 38 25.77 11.33 -19.87
N ILE A 39 25.51 11.71 -18.64
CA ILE A 39 24.41 12.63 -18.32
C ILE A 39 24.86 14.05 -18.67
N THR A 40 24.26 14.59 -19.71
CA THR A 40 24.46 15.96 -20.18
C THR A 40 23.30 16.86 -19.80
N GLU A 41 23.50 18.18 -19.84
CA GLU A 41 22.40 19.14 -19.64
C GLU A 41 21.24 18.93 -20.63
N GLU A 42 21.55 18.51 -21.86
CA GLU A 42 20.53 18.17 -22.86
C GLU A 42 19.68 16.97 -22.41
N ARG A 43 20.31 15.96 -21.80
CA ARG A 43 19.60 14.78 -21.26
C ARG A 43 18.71 15.18 -20.07
N LEU A 44 19.22 16.01 -19.15
CA LEU A 44 18.44 16.51 -18.02
C LEU A 44 17.23 17.32 -18.51
N ASN A 45 17.41 18.20 -19.47
CA ASN A 45 16.32 18.97 -20.09
C ASN A 45 15.31 18.07 -20.82
N THR A 46 15.77 16.96 -21.42
CA THR A 46 14.86 16.00 -22.05
C THR A 46 13.97 15.32 -21.00
N VAL A 47 14.52 14.92 -19.86
CA VAL A 47 13.73 14.32 -18.77
C VAL A 47 12.80 15.34 -18.12
N LEU A 48 13.27 16.58 -17.91
CA LEU A 48 12.42 17.69 -17.44
C LEU A 48 11.26 17.95 -18.39
N GLY A 49 11.48 17.82 -19.70
CA GLY A 49 10.46 17.98 -20.73
C GLY A 49 9.37 16.89 -20.73
N GLN A 50 9.57 15.79 -20.04
CA GLN A 50 8.55 14.74 -19.85
C GLN A 50 7.55 15.08 -18.73
N LEU A 51 7.98 15.86 -17.72
CA LEU A 51 7.15 16.17 -16.55
C LEU A 51 5.83 16.90 -16.88
N PRO A 52 5.79 17.89 -17.79
CA PRO A 52 4.53 18.55 -18.16
C PRO A 52 3.48 17.64 -18.77
N ALA A 53 3.88 16.54 -19.45
CA ALA A 53 2.94 15.55 -19.98
C ALA A 53 2.15 14.84 -18.85
N HIS A 54 2.71 14.82 -17.64
CA HIS A 54 2.06 14.32 -16.44
C HIS A 54 1.55 15.44 -15.53
N GLU A 55 1.34 16.66 -16.08
CA GLU A 55 0.88 17.87 -15.36
C GLU A 55 1.78 18.28 -14.19
N LEU A 56 3.07 17.95 -14.25
CA LEU A 56 4.10 18.39 -13.32
C LEU A 56 5.00 19.43 -14.00
N THR A 57 4.55 20.67 -14.05
CA THR A 57 5.36 21.74 -14.65
C THR A 57 6.41 22.22 -13.67
N PRO A 58 7.72 22.17 -14.01
CA PRO A 58 8.78 22.66 -13.15
C PRO A 58 8.62 24.14 -12.80
N SER A 59 8.99 24.53 -11.58
CA SER A 59 8.97 25.93 -11.12
C SER A 59 9.86 26.84 -11.98
N GLU A 60 10.98 26.32 -12.48
CA GLU A 60 11.87 27.01 -13.43
C GLU A 60 11.15 27.41 -14.74
N TRP A 61 10.08 26.71 -15.11
CA TRP A 61 9.26 26.97 -16.30
C TRP A 61 7.92 27.63 -15.97
N GLY A 62 7.79 28.15 -14.74
CA GLY A 62 6.60 28.86 -14.25
C GLY A 62 5.48 27.94 -13.74
N GLY A 63 5.79 26.71 -13.40
CA GLY A 63 4.88 25.76 -12.75
C GLY A 63 5.01 25.76 -11.23
N ASP A 64 4.37 24.76 -10.61
CA ASP A 64 4.24 24.65 -9.16
C ASP A 64 5.13 23.54 -8.56
N VAL A 65 5.87 22.81 -9.41
CA VAL A 65 6.65 21.65 -8.96
C VAL A 65 8.12 22.00 -8.83
N GLU A 66 8.64 21.87 -7.62
CA GLU A 66 10.07 22.01 -7.37
C GLU A 66 10.83 20.78 -7.88
N VAL A 67 11.84 21.03 -8.72
CA VAL A 67 12.72 19.99 -9.24
C VAL A 67 14.13 20.21 -8.70
N VAL A 68 14.65 19.22 -7.98
CA VAL A 68 16.00 19.29 -7.42
C VAL A 68 16.88 18.23 -8.07
N ARG A 69 18.01 18.65 -8.62
CA ARG A 69 19.02 17.77 -9.19
C ARG A 69 19.84 17.13 -8.05
N THR A 70 19.97 15.81 -8.05
CA THR A 70 20.60 15.09 -6.95
C THR A 70 21.48 13.95 -7.43
N SER A 71 22.46 13.59 -6.61
CA SER A 71 23.17 12.33 -6.69
C SER A 71 23.20 11.68 -5.30
N ALA A 72 22.56 10.53 -5.18
CA ALA A 72 22.57 9.77 -3.94
C ALA A 72 23.96 9.18 -3.63
N ILE A 73 24.84 9.01 -4.64
CA ILE A 73 26.18 8.47 -4.46
C ILE A 73 27.15 9.54 -4.00
N THR A 74 27.15 10.69 -4.67
CA THR A 74 28.10 11.79 -4.33
C THR A 74 27.58 12.70 -3.21
N GLY A 75 26.28 12.68 -2.93
CA GLY A 75 25.62 13.59 -2.00
C GLY A 75 25.29 14.96 -2.60
N GLU A 76 25.59 15.19 -3.87
CA GLU A 76 25.28 16.45 -4.55
C GLU A 76 23.77 16.72 -4.57
N GLY A 77 23.37 17.98 -4.28
CA GLY A 77 21.98 18.40 -4.24
C GLY A 77 21.16 17.93 -3.04
N MET A 78 21.70 17.08 -2.15
CA MET A 78 20.94 16.53 -1.01
C MET A 78 20.58 17.61 0.03
N ASP A 79 21.43 18.58 0.26
CA ASP A 79 21.11 19.70 1.16
C ASP A 79 20.06 20.61 0.57
N THR A 80 20.12 20.85 -0.74
CA THR A 80 19.08 21.60 -1.46
C THR A 80 17.74 20.86 -1.39
N LEU A 81 17.71 19.56 -1.63
CA LEU A 81 16.49 18.75 -1.52
C LEU A 81 15.89 18.82 -0.11
N ARG A 82 16.74 18.72 0.91
CA ARG A 82 16.31 18.85 2.31
C ARG A 82 15.71 20.23 2.61
N SER A 83 16.36 21.30 2.15
CA SER A 83 15.88 22.67 2.30
C SER A 83 14.57 22.91 1.58
N THR A 84 14.41 22.36 0.37
CA THR A 84 13.15 22.43 -0.40
C THR A 84 12.01 21.72 0.33
N ILE A 85 12.25 20.51 0.86
CA ILE A 85 11.25 19.78 1.65
C ILE A 85 10.81 20.58 2.88
N LEU A 86 11.77 21.17 3.61
CA LEU A 86 11.46 21.97 4.79
C LEU A 86 10.70 23.24 4.43
N GLY A 87 11.08 23.94 3.34
CA GLY A 87 10.39 25.14 2.87
C GLY A 87 8.94 24.86 2.48
N ILE A 88 8.66 23.76 1.78
CA ILE A 88 7.30 23.36 1.44
C ILE A 88 6.51 22.97 2.71
N ALA A 89 7.13 22.28 3.64
CA ALA A 89 6.48 21.93 4.90
C ALA A 89 6.11 23.16 5.74
N GLU A 90 6.96 24.19 5.75
CA GLU A 90 6.67 25.49 6.40
C GLU A 90 5.51 26.22 5.73
N LEU A 91 5.48 26.25 4.40
CA LEU A 91 4.38 26.88 3.64
C LEU A 91 3.02 26.23 3.94
N HIS A 92 2.98 24.93 4.16
CA HIS A 92 1.75 24.19 4.45
C HIS A 92 1.36 24.18 5.92
N GLU A 93 2.19 24.76 6.82
CA GLU A 93 1.93 24.87 8.26
C GLU A 93 1.43 23.56 8.89
N TYR A 94 2.07 22.42 8.58
CA TYR A 94 1.66 21.13 9.13
C TYR A 94 1.77 21.10 10.65
N THR A 95 0.63 20.92 11.33
CA THR A 95 0.55 20.93 12.80
C THR A 95 0.00 19.60 13.32
N ALA A 96 0.43 19.22 14.53
CA ALA A 96 -0.10 18.07 15.25
C ALA A 96 -0.17 18.34 16.74
N ASN A 97 -1.12 17.70 17.44
CA ASN A 97 -1.25 17.81 18.89
C ASN A 97 -0.77 16.51 19.55
N PRO A 98 0.40 16.48 20.19
CA PRO A 98 0.95 15.27 20.82
C PRO A 98 0.16 14.81 22.06
N SER A 99 -0.67 15.68 22.66
CA SER A 99 -1.35 15.39 23.92
C SER A 99 -2.68 14.62 23.76
N ARG A 100 -3.12 14.35 22.54
CA ARG A 100 -4.36 13.58 22.29
C ARG A 100 -4.09 12.09 22.10
N ALA A 101 -5.16 11.28 22.11
CA ALA A 101 -5.11 9.89 21.71
C ALA A 101 -4.52 9.75 20.29
N ALA A 102 -3.61 8.80 20.10
CA ALA A 102 -2.91 8.68 18.85
C ALA A 102 -3.81 8.22 17.70
N THR A 103 -3.56 8.82 16.54
CA THR A 103 -4.12 8.40 15.26
C THR A 103 -3.02 8.38 14.22
N GLY A 104 -3.12 7.49 13.26
CA GLY A 104 -2.14 7.40 12.19
C GLY A 104 -2.54 6.37 11.15
N VAL A 105 -1.59 5.92 10.35
CA VAL A 105 -1.82 5.02 9.23
C VAL A 105 -0.88 3.83 9.29
N CYS A 106 -1.38 2.66 8.94
CA CYS A 106 -0.60 1.45 8.73
C CYS A 106 -0.01 1.47 7.31
N LEU A 107 1.30 1.35 7.21
CA LEU A 107 1.99 1.26 5.93
C LEU A 107 2.02 -0.18 5.42
N GLU A 108 2.29 -1.10 6.34
CA GLU A 108 2.48 -2.51 6.05
C GLU A 108 2.27 -3.32 7.33
N ALA A 109 1.79 -4.53 7.21
CA ALA A 109 1.74 -5.46 8.33
C ALA A 109 1.99 -6.90 7.87
N HIS A 110 2.66 -7.65 8.72
CA HIS A 110 2.99 -9.06 8.48
C HIS A 110 2.88 -9.86 9.78
N GLN A 111 2.85 -11.17 9.64
CA GLN A 111 2.85 -12.08 10.77
C GLN A 111 4.20 -12.75 10.91
N GLU A 112 4.82 -12.59 12.08
CA GLU A 112 6.11 -13.19 12.40
C GLU A 112 5.95 -14.32 13.43
N THR A 113 6.62 -15.45 13.18
CA THR A 113 6.60 -16.58 14.11
C THR A 113 7.22 -16.19 15.45
N GLY A 114 6.45 -16.36 16.53
CA GLY A 114 6.88 -16.03 17.89
C GLY A 114 6.58 -14.60 18.35
N ARG A 115 6.45 -13.62 17.45
CA ARG A 115 6.10 -12.24 17.79
C ARG A 115 4.65 -11.88 17.47
N GLY A 116 3.99 -12.69 16.61
CA GLY A 116 2.63 -12.44 16.17
C GLY A 116 2.55 -11.40 15.04
N VAL A 117 1.49 -10.62 15.03
CA VAL A 117 1.31 -9.56 14.04
C VAL A 117 2.21 -8.38 14.38
N ILE A 118 2.99 -7.94 13.40
CA ILE A 118 3.80 -6.71 13.42
C ILE A 118 3.21 -5.75 12.41
N ALA A 119 2.77 -4.58 12.85
CA ALA A 119 2.29 -3.52 11.97
C ALA A 119 3.25 -2.33 11.99
N LYS A 120 3.70 -1.92 10.81
CA LYS A 120 4.52 -0.72 10.59
C LYS A 120 3.57 0.45 10.41
N VAL A 121 3.55 1.39 11.34
CA VAL A 121 2.62 2.51 11.34
C VAL A 121 3.37 3.84 11.40
N ILE A 122 2.73 4.89 10.89
CA ILE A 122 3.16 6.28 11.12
C ILE A 122 2.10 6.98 11.98
N VAL A 123 2.55 7.56 13.08
CA VAL A 123 1.70 8.39 13.93
C VAL A 123 1.46 9.72 13.23
N LYS A 124 0.22 10.07 12.92
CA LYS A 124 -0.12 11.38 12.33
C LYS A 124 -0.44 12.42 13.40
N ASN A 125 -1.06 12.00 14.48
CA ASN A 125 -1.47 12.91 15.56
C ASN A 125 -1.51 12.16 16.88
N GLY A 126 -1.33 12.86 18.01
CA GLY A 126 -1.30 12.24 19.33
C GLY A 126 0.01 11.53 19.63
N THR A 127 0.04 10.82 20.75
CA THR A 127 1.18 9.99 21.19
C THR A 127 0.67 8.59 21.48
N ILE A 128 1.28 7.59 20.84
CA ILE A 128 1.00 6.17 21.06
C ILE A 128 1.97 5.61 22.08
N ARG A 129 1.51 4.72 22.96
CA ARG A 129 2.30 4.13 24.04
C ARG A 129 2.13 2.62 24.12
N VAL A 130 3.12 1.95 24.65
CA VAL A 130 3.00 0.53 25.01
C VAL A 130 1.88 0.39 26.05
N GLY A 131 0.98 -0.55 25.81
CA GLY A 131 -0.21 -0.77 26.64
C GLY A 131 -1.48 -0.10 26.12
N ASP A 132 -1.40 0.80 25.15
CA ASP A 132 -2.57 1.40 24.51
C ASP A 132 -3.41 0.33 23.78
N VAL A 133 -4.71 0.57 23.76
CA VAL A 133 -5.64 -0.22 22.97
C VAL A 133 -5.80 0.44 21.61
N VAL A 134 -5.61 -0.35 20.56
CA VAL A 134 -5.63 0.15 19.16
C VAL A 134 -6.65 -0.63 18.35
N VAL A 135 -7.38 0.08 17.50
CA VAL A 135 -8.12 -0.47 16.37
C VAL A 135 -7.46 0.03 15.08
N CYS A 136 -7.21 -0.88 14.13
CA CYS A 136 -6.59 -0.57 12.83
C CYS A 136 -7.29 -1.39 11.74
N GLY A 137 -8.05 -0.72 10.87
CA GLY A 137 -8.91 -1.44 9.93
C GLY A 137 -9.90 -2.35 10.67
N ALA A 138 -9.91 -3.62 10.30
CA ALA A 138 -10.68 -4.69 10.96
C ALA A 138 -9.90 -5.40 12.07
N SER A 139 -8.70 -4.94 12.40
CA SER A 139 -7.86 -5.50 13.46
C SER A 139 -7.96 -4.66 14.74
N HIS A 140 -7.84 -5.30 15.89
CA HIS A 140 -7.76 -4.62 17.18
C HIS A 140 -6.75 -5.32 18.09
N GLY A 141 -6.35 -4.64 19.15
CA GLY A 141 -5.47 -5.26 20.14
C GLY A 141 -4.90 -4.28 21.14
N LYS A 142 -4.17 -4.82 22.10
CA LYS A 142 -3.39 -4.03 23.05
C LYS A 142 -1.92 -4.10 22.67
N ILE A 143 -1.28 -2.95 22.55
CA ILE A 143 0.14 -2.86 22.18
C ILE A 143 1.00 -3.54 23.25
N LYS A 144 1.69 -4.59 22.85
CA LYS A 144 2.60 -5.35 23.73
C LYS A 144 4.01 -4.78 23.73
N ALA A 145 4.51 -4.39 22.56
CA ALA A 145 5.81 -3.80 22.38
C ALA A 145 5.82 -2.89 21.15
N MET A 146 6.69 -1.90 21.17
CA MET A 146 6.95 -1.00 20.06
C MET A 146 8.43 -0.97 19.75
N TYR A 147 8.78 -0.89 18.47
CA TYR A 147 10.16 -0.88 18.01
C TYR A 147 10.36 0.29 17.03
N ASN A 148 11.48 0.95 17.14
CA ASN A 148 11.90 1.89 16.12
C ASN A 148 12.27 1.10 14.84
N PRO A 149 11.70 1.41 13.69
CA PRO A 149 11.95 0.65 12.45
C PRO A 149 13.36 0.85 11.88
N LEU A 150 14.11 1.87 12.33
CA LEU A 150 15.44 2.19 11.79
C LEU A 150 16.56 1.37 12.45
N ASP A 151 16.49 1.17 13.77
CA ASP A 151 17.51 0.49 14.56
C ASP A 151 16.99 -0.79 15.26
N GLY A 152 15.67 -1.01 15.27
CA GLY A 152 15.05 -2.14 15.95
C GLY A 152 14.99 -2.03 17.47
N GLU A 153 15.36 -0.88 18.03
CA GLU A 153 15.32 -0.68 19.48
C GLU A 153 13.89 -0.60 20.02
N LEU A 154 13.73 -1.09 21.25
CA LEU A 154 12.47 -0.97 21.98
C LEU A 154 12.21 0.47 22.38
N ILE A 155 11.02 0.98 22.06
CA ILE A 155 10.55 2.29 22.47
C ILE A 155 9.25 2.17 23.28
N THR A 156 9.02 3.07 24.21
CA THR A 156 7.85 3.06 25.09
C THR A 156 6.74 3.99 24.60
N GLU A 157 7.09 5.04 23.84
CA GLU A 157 6.15 6.00 23.27
C GLU A 157 6.66 6.52 21.92
N ALA A 158 5.73 6.96 21.07
CA ALA A 158 6.01 7.59 19.79
C ALA A 158 5.00 8.72 19.54
N GLY A 159 5.52 9.92 19.26
CA GLY A 159 4.73 11.12 18.96
C GLY A 159 4.40 11.28 17.47
N PRO A 160 3.84 12.45 17.10
CA PRO A 160 3.51 12.76 15.71
C PRO A 160 4.72 12.65 14.77
N SER A 161 4.46 12.21 13.54
CA SER A 161 5.44 11.97 12.46
C SER A 161 6.41 10.81 12.73
N ALA A 162 6.33 10.13 13.88
CA ALA A 162 7.21 9.02 14.17
C ALA A 162 6.74 7.74 13.47
N PRO A 163 7.63 7.04 12.73
CA PRO A 163 7.39 5.68 12.29
C PRO A 163 7.63 4.72 13.45
N VAL A 164 6.78 3.70 13.60
CA VAL A 164 6.90 2.71 14.67
C VAL A 164 6.36 1.35 14.24
N ASN A 165 7.06 0.28 14.63
CA ASN A 165 6.57 -1.08 14.51
C ASN A 165 5.84 -1.46 15.80
N ILE A 166 4.55 -1.75 15.72
CA ILE A 166 3.73 -2.15 16.87
C ILE A 166 3.42 -3.63 16.81
N THR A 167 3.33 -4.27 17.99
CA THR A 167 2.91 -5.67 18.13
C THR A 167 1.73 -5.77 19.08
N GLY A 168 0.94 -6.84 18.94
CA GLY A 168 -0.18 -7.11 19.84
C GLY A 168 -1.57 -7.02 19.20
N LEU A 169 -1.62 -6.78 17.90
CA LEU A 169 -2.86 -6.87 17.11
C LEU A 169 -3.25 -8.35 16.92
N ASP A 170 -4.54 -8.61 16.80
CA ASP A 170 -5.13 -9.94 16.59
C ASP A 170 -5.07 -10.39 15.12
N LEU A 171 -5.30 -9.49 14.19
CA LEU A 171 -5.26 -9.72 12.75
C LEU A 171 -4.25 -8.78 12.09
N THR A 172 -3.86 -9.13 10.88
CA THR A 172 -2.96 -8.31 10.05
C THR A 172 -3.77 -7.20 9.37
N PRO A 173 -3.60 -5.91 9.76
CA PRO A 173 -4.28 -4.80 9.11
C PRO A 173 -3.81 -4.62 7.66
N GLY A 174 -4.61 -3.91 6.86
CA GLY A 174 -4.27 -3.53 5.49
C GLY A 174 -3.30 -2.35 5.43
N ALA A 175 -2.56 -2.24 4.32
CA ALA A 175 -1.84 -1.02 3.99
C ALA A 175 -2.84 0.11 3.76
N GLY A 176 -2.56 1.29 4.32
CA GLY A 176 -3.47 2.43 4.27
C GLY A 176 -4.56 2.43 5.36
N ASP A 177 -4.74 1.35 6.12
CA ASP A 177 -5.69 1.34 7.23
C ASP A 177 -5.34 2.40 8.26
N VAL A 178 -6.33 3.18 8.67
CA VAL A 178 -6.16 4.18 9.72
C VAL A 178 -6.30 3.51 11.09
N PHE A 179 -5.34 3.78 11.97
CA PHE A 179 -5.43 3.34 13.35
C PHE A 179 -5.89 4.46 14.29
N HIS A 180 -6.57 4.05 15.35
CA HIS A 180 -7.00 4.92 16.45
C HIS A 180 -6.69 4.25 17.79
N VAL A 181 -6.19 5.04 18.74
CA VAL A 181 -6.08 4.63 20.14
C VAL A 181 -7.41 4.88 20.84
N LEU A 182 -7.91 3.89 21.57
CA LEU A 182 -9.15 3.89 22.32
C LEU A 182 -8.87 3.59 23.80
N GLU A 183 -9.84 3.92 24.66
CA GLU A 183 -9.72 3.66 26.11
C GLU A 183 -10.00 2.20 26.45
N ASN A 184 -10.98 1.58 25.78
CA ASN A 184 -11.48 0.25 26.10
C ASN A 184 -11.26 -0.74 24.96
N ILE A 185 -10.86 -1.95 25.32
CA ILE A 185 -10.67 -3.04 24.35
C ILE A 185 -12.02 -3.56 23.78
N SER A 186 -13.10 -3.44 24.55
CA SER A 186 -14.44 -3.80 24.09
C SER A 186 -14.91 -2.95 22.92
N ASP A 187 -14.66 -1.63 23.01
CA ASP A 187 -15.04 -0.68 21.97
C ASP A 187 -14.20 -0.91 20.70
N ALA A 188 -12.90 -1.19 20.88
CA ALA A 188 -12.01 -1.52 19.78
C ALA A 188 -12.45 -2.79 19.03
N ARG A 189 -12.86 -3.82 19.78
CA ARG A 189 -13.39 -5.07 19.21
C ARG A 189 -14.68 -4.82 18.44
N GLU A 190 -15.65 -4.12 19.02
CA GLU A 190 -16.94 -3.84 18.37
C GLU A 190 -16.74 -3.11 17.03
N ILE A 191 -15.84 -2.13 17.00
CA ILE A 191 -15.51 -1.40 15.77
C ILE A 191 -14.85 -2.31 14.74
N ALA A 192 -13.89 -3.16 15.16
CA ALA A 192 -13.19 -4.09 14.29
C ALA A 192 -14.16 -5.11 13.67
N ASP A 193 -15.02 -5.73 14.49
CA ASP A 193 -16.01 -6.72 14.06
C ASP A 193 -16.98 -6.12 13.03
N ARG A 194 -17.49 -4.91 13.27
CA ARG A 194 -18.36 -4.21 12.30
C ARG A 194 -17.66 -3.93 10.96
N ARG A 195 -16.38 -3.56 10.99
CA ARG A 195 -15.61 -3.30 9.77
C ARG A 195 -15.34 -4.60 9.02
N GLU A 196 -15.07 -5.70 9.72
CA GLU A 196 -14.90 -7.02 9.12
C GLU A 196 -16.18 -7.48 8.42
N GLU A 197 -17.34 -7.35 9.08
CA GLU A 197 -18.65 -7.68 8.49
C GLU A 197 -18.93 -6.86 7.23
N THR A 198 -18.64 -5.57 7.25
CA THR A 198 -18.83 -4.69 6.10
C THR A 198 -17.92 -5.09 4.92
N THR A 199 -16.66 -5.39 5.21
CA THR A 199 -15.70 -5.83 4.18
C THR A 199 -16.11 -7.19 3.60
N ARG A 200 -16.58 -8.12 4.45
CA ARG A 200 -17.09 -9.42 4.01
C ARG A 200 -18.36 -9.28 3.14
N ALA A 201 -19.30 -8.42 3.54
CA ALA A 201 -20.50 -8.15 2.77
C ALA A 201 -20.20 -7.53 1.40
N SER A 202 -19.27 -6.59 1.33
CA SER A 202 -18.85 -5.97 0.06
C SER A 202 -18.12 -6.95 -0.86
N SER A 203 -17.28 -7.84 -0.32
CA SER A 203 -16.60 -8.86 -1.10
C SER A 203 -17.55 -9.93 -1.66
N LEU A 204 -18.61 -10.26 -0.93
CA LEU A 204 -19.65 -11.19 -1.39
C LEU A 204 -20.56 -10.54 -2.44
N SER A 205 -20.84 -9.23 -2.34
CA SER A 205 -21.69 -8.52 -3.31
C SER A 205 -20.96 -8.20 -4.61
N GLY A 206 -19.64 -8.06 -4.60
CA GLY A 206 -18.80 -7.81 -5.78
C GLY A 206 -18.62 -9.03 -6.69
N ASN A 207 -18.82 -10.25 -6.19
CA ASN A 207 -18.61 -11.50 -6.95
C ASN A 207 -19.91 -12.13 -7.49
N THR A 208 -21.05 -11.54 -7.27
CA THR A 208 -22.27 -11.97 -7.97
C THR A 208 -22.29 -11.31 -9.35
N ILE A 209 -21.73 -12.00 -10.34
CA ILE A 209 -22.15 -11.81 -11.74
C ILE A 209 -23.64 -12.11 -11.70
N ARG A 210 -24.49 -11.07 -11.66
CA ARG A 210 -25.91 -11.22 -11.92
C ARG A 210 -26.03 -11.56 -13.40
N VAL A 211 -25.90 -12.84 -13.72
CA VAL A 211 -26.35 -13.33 -15.02
C VAL A 211 -27.85 -13.02 -15.05
N SER A 212 -28.23 -12.01 -15.80
CA SER A 212 -29.62 -11.70 -16.02
C SER A 212 -30.30 -12.95 -16.64
N PHE A 213 -31.53 -13.21 -16.25
CA PHE A 213 -32.28 -14.30 -16.88
C PHE A 213 -32.37 -14.11 -18.41
N GLU A 214 -32.29 -12.86 -18.87
CA GLU A 214 -32.23 -12.50 -20.29
C GLU A 214 -30.88 -12.88 -20.93
N ASP A 215 -29.73 -12.71 -20.19
CA ASP A 215 -28.42 -13.15 -20.67
C ASP A 215 -28.35 -14.69 -20.74
N PHE A 216 -28.94 -15.37 -19.76
CA PHE A 216 -29.03 -16.82 -19.78
C PHE A 216 -29.91 -17.33 -20.96
N GLN A 217 -30.99 -16.63 -21.26
CA GLN A 217 -31.88 -16.99 -22.34
C GLN A 217 -31.25 -16.72 -23.72
N SER A 218 -30.50 -15.63 -23.87
CA SER A 218 -29.76 -15.33 -25.10
C SER A 218 -28.60 -16.31 -25.34
N GLN A 219 -27.91 -16.78 -24.31
CA GLN A 219 -26.87 -17.83 -24.41
C GLN A 219 -27.45 -19.20 -24.76
N LEU A 220 -28.71 -19.49 -24.34
CA LEU A 220 -29.45 -20.68 -24.72
C LEU A 220 -29.88 -20.63 -26.22
N GLU A 221 -30.34 -19.47 -26.69
CA GLU A 221 -30.78 -19.27 -28.09
C GLU A 221 -29.59 -19.25 -29.07
N GLU A 222 -28.43 -18.76 -28.67
CA GLU A 222 -27.21 -18.73 -29.48
C GLU A 222 -26.47 -20.09 -29.55
N GLY A 223 -26.99 -21.14 -28.90
CA GLY A 223 -26.39 -22.48 -28.93
C GLY A 223 -25.00 -22.57 -28.30
N ARG A 224 -24.61 -21.57 -27.55
CA ARG A 224 -23.28 -21.49 -26.88
C ARG A 224 -23.18 -22.29 -25.59
N LEU A 225 -24.19 -23.06 -25.21
CA LEU A 225 -24.14 -24.08 -24.17
C LEU A 225 -23.43 -25.37 -24.59
N GLY A 226 -22.61 -25.29 -25.61
CA GLY A 226 -21.83 -26.39 -26.16
C GLY A 226 -20.32 -26.19 -25.90
N ILE A 227 -19.84 -26.75 -24.80
CA ILE A 227 -18.49 -27.35 -24.67
C ILE A 227 -17.34 -26.44 -25.14
N ASN A 228 -17.15 -25.31 -24.48
CA ASN A 228 -15.81 -24.86 -24.22
C ASN A 228 -15.53 -25.28 -22.77
N GLU A 229 -14.80 -26.38 -22.59
CA GLU A 229 -14.22 -26.74 -21.29
C GLU A 229 -13.23 -25.63 -20.91
N VAL A 230 -13.75 -24.56 -20.28
CA VAL A 230 -12.88 -23.53 -19.68
C VAL A 230 -12.10 -24.23 -18.57
N THR A 231 -10.81 -24.42 -18.80
CA THR A 231 -9.95 -25.03 -17.78
C THR A 231 -9.81 -24.07 -16.62
N THR A 232 -10.34 -24.43 -15.45
CA THR A 232 -10.22 -23.61 -14.25
C THR A 232 -8.96 -23.98 -13.48
N ILE A 233 -8.06 -23.02 -13.28
CA ILE A 233 -6.88 -23.17 -12.42
C ILE A 233 -7.23 -22.60 -11.05
N ASN A 234 -7.29 -23.48 -10.05
CA ASN A 234 -7.51 -23.09 -8.67
C ASN A 234 -6.19 -22.74 -8.01
N LEU A 235 -6.11 -21.59 -7.35
CA LEU A 235 -4.90 -21.11 -6.67
C LEU A 235 -5.14 -20.90 -5.17
N ILE A 236 -4.15 -21.28 -4.35
CA ILE A 236 -4.03 -20.89 -2.96
C ILE A 236 -2.78 -20.04 -2.82
N ILE A 237 -2.93 -18.80 -2.35
CA ILE A 237 -1.85 -17.81 -2.30
C ILE A 237 -1.45 -17.55 -0.86
N ARG A 238 -0.17 -17.69 -0.55
CA ARG A 238 0.45 -17.28 0.70
C ARG A 238 1.53 -16.24 0.43
N THR A 239 1.50 -15.14 1.16
CA THR A 239 2.44 -14.03 1.02
C THR A 239 3.01 -13.64 2.37
N ASP A 240 4.11 -12.93 2.36
CA ASP A 240 4.73 -12.34 3.54
C ASP A 240 3.95 -11.11 4.06
N VAL A 241 3.41 -10.31 3.14
CA VAL A 241 2.65 -9.09 3.47
C VAL A 241 1.32 -9.04 2.71
N ARG A 242 0.35 -8.32 3.29
CA ARG A 242 -0.99 -8.21 2.71
C ARG A 242 -1.01 -7.49 1.35
N GLY A 243 -0.15 -6.47 1.18
CA GLY A 243 -0.03 -5.74 -0.08
C GLY A 243 0.38 -6.61 -1.27
N SER A 244 1.19 -7.66 -1.02
CA SER A 244 1.59 -8.63 -2.06
C SER A 244 0.40 -9.43 -2.60
N ILE A 245 -0.62 -9.71 -1.77
CA ILE A 245 -1.85 -10.40 -2.21
C ILE A 245 -2.58 -9.56 -3.26
N GLU A 246 -2.71 -8.26 -3.00
CA GLU A 246 -3.40 -7.33 -3.90
C GLU A 246 -2.66 -7.16 -5.22
N ALA A 247 -1.32 -7.04 -5.15
CA ALA A 247 -0.47 -6.97 -6.34
C ALA A 247 -0.57 -8.22 -7.21
N ILE A 248 -0.49 -9.42 -6.60
CA ILE A 248 -0.61 -10.70 -7.31
C ILE A 248 -2.00 -10.82 -7.95
N ARG A 249 -3.06 -10.47 -7.22
CA ARG A 249 -4.43 -10.51 -7.75
C ARG A 249 -4.59 -9.62 -8.97
N LYS A 250 -4.09 -8.38 -8.91
CA LYS A 250 -4.11 -7.40 -10.00
C LYS A 250 -3.35 -7.91 -11.25
N GLU A 251 -2.21 -8.60 -11.05
CA GLU A 251 -1.46 -9.18 -12.16
C GLU A 251 -2.16 -10.43 -12.74
N LEU A 252 -2.76 -11.27 -11.90
CA LEU A 252 -3.52 -12.43 -12.36
C LEU A 252 -4.78 -12.03 -13.15
N GLU A 253 -5.44 -10.93 -12.78
CA GLU A 253 -6.59 -10.38 -13.52
C GLU A 253 -6.22 -9.94 -14.94
N LYS A 254 -4.97 -9.51 -15.17
CA LYS A 254 -4.47 -9.15 -16.51
C LYS A 254 -4.24 -10.37 -17.42
N LEU A 255 -4.12 -11.56 -16.84
CA LEU A 255 -3.88 -12.82 -17.56
C LEU A 255 -5.19 -13.48 -18.03
N ALA A 256 -6.26 -12.71 -18.17
CA ALA A 256 -7.54 -13.24 -18.67
C ALA A 256 -7.36 -13.88 -20.05
N HIS A 257 -7.80 -15.13 -20.19
CA HIS A 257 -7.77 -15.90 -21.44
C HIS A 257 -9.11 -16.59 -21.64
N ASP A 258 -9.59 -16.67 -22.88
CA ASP A 258 -10.92 -17.21 -23.19
C ASP A 258 -11.08 -18.70 -22.83
N GLU A 259 -9.97 -19.46 -22.80
CA GLU A 259 -9.97 -20.91 -22.54
C GLU A 259 -9.55 -21.28 -21.11
N VAL A 260 -9.03 -20.32 -20.32
CA VAL A 260 -8.49 -20.58 -18.98
C VAL A 260 -8.99 -19.55 -17.99
N GLN A 261 -9.66 -20.02 -16.94
CA GLN A 261 -10.10 -19.18 -15.82
C GLN A 261 -9.24 -19.41 -14.58
N ILE A 262 -8.69 -18.35 -14.02
CA ILE A 262 -7.96 -18.41 -12.75
C ILE A 262 -8.92 -18.11 -11.60
N LYS A 263 -8.99 -19.03 -10.62
CA LYS A 263 -9.81 -18.88 -9.42
C LYS A 263 -8.96 -18.94 -8.18
N ILE A 264 -8.90 -17.83 -7.44
CA ILE A 264 -8.23 -17.79 -6.14
C ILE A 264 -9.19 -18.34 -5.08
N LEU A 265 -8.89 -19.51 -4.53
CA LEU A 265 -9.68 -20.15 -3.47
C LEU A 265 -9.40 -19.53 -2.11
N GLN A 266 -8.12 -19.26 -1.83
CA GLN A 266 -7.68 -18.65 -0.59
C GLN A 266 -6.45 -17.79 -0.83
N ALA A 267 -6.42 -16.61 -0.20
CA ALA A 267 -5.25 -15.74 -0.16
C ALA A 267 -5.06 -15.22 1.26
N SER A 268 -3.89 -15.42 1.85
CA SER A 268 -3.62 -15.00 3.22
C SER A 268 -2.12 -14.79 3.48
N VAL A 269 -1.83 -14.05 4.53
CA VAL A 269 -0.48 -13.72 4.96
C VAL A 269 0.07 -14.81 5.87
N GLY A 270 1.34 -15.15 5.72
CA GLY A 270 2.06 -16.12 6.53
C GLY A 270 2.60 -17.31 5.74
N GLY A 271 3.24 -18.24 6.42
CA GLY A 271 3.80 -19.45 5.81
C GLY A 271 2.72 -20.46 5.39
N ILE A 272 3.09 -21.37 4.50
CA ILE A 272 2.23 -22.48 4.08
C ILE A 272 1.99 -23.42 5.29
N THR A 273 0.73 -23.75 5.51
CA THR A 273 0.31 -24.63 6.61
C THR A 273 -0.13 -26.00 6.09
N ALA A 274 -0.18 -27.00 6.98
CA ALA A 274 -0.71 -28.32 6.63
C ALA A 274 -2.17 -28.26 6.14
N ALA A 275 -2.97 -27.30 6.64
CA ALA A 275 -4.34 -27.09 6.19
C ALA A 275 -4.41 -26.59 4.74
N ASP A 276 -3.46 -25.76 4.31
CA ASP A 276 -3.39 -25.30 2.94
C ASP A 276 -3.09 -26.43 1.96
N VAL A 277 -2.18 -27.35 2.35
CA VAL A 277 -1.85 -28.53 1.54
C VAL A 277 -3.06 -29.45 1.40
N VAL A 278 -3.80 -29.68 2.49
CA VAL A 278 -5.03 -30.49 2.47
C VAL A 278 -6.10 -29.83 1.60
N LEU A 279 -6.25 -28.52 1.67
CA LEU A 279 -7.18 -27.78 0.83
C LEU A 279 -6.77 -27.82 -0.64
N ALA A 280 -5.47 -27.71 -0.94
CA ALA A 280 -4.95 -27.79 -2.30
C ALA A 280 -5.22 -29.18 -2.92
N ASP A 281 -4.95 -30.24 -2.17
CA ASP A 281 -5.23 -31.61 -2.61
C ASP A 281 -6.73 -31.84 -2.86
N ALA A 282 -7.59 -31.41 -1.91
CA ALA A 282 -9.03 -31.57 -2.02
C ALA A 282 -9.69 -30.76 -3.17
N SER A 283 -9.09 -29.62 -3.52
CA SER A 283 -9.63 -28.70 -4.55
C SER A 283 -8.84 -28.75 -5.86
N GLN A 284 -7.86 -29.62 -6.00
CA GLN A 284 -6.93 -29.67 -7.13
C GLN A 284 -6.33 -28.29 -7.42
N ALA A 285 -5.94 -27.57 -6.36
CA ALA A 285 -5.34 -26.25 -6.43
C ALA A 285 -3.82 -26.32 -6.40
N VAL A 286 -3.22 -25.25 -6.92
CA VAL A 286 -1.78 -25.00 -6.88
C VAL A 286 -1.47 -23.94 -5.82
#